data_5cba98544adb0a417a10db00360e12b5
#
_entry.id   5cba98544adb0a417a10db00360e12b5
#
_cell.length_a   1.000
_cell.length_b   1.000
_cell.length_c   1.000
_cell.angle_alpha   90.00
_cell.angle_beta   90.00
_cell.angle_gamma   90.00
#
_symmetry.space_group_name_H-M   'P 1'
#
loop_
_entity.id
_entity.type
_entity.pdbx_description
1 polymer ?
#
loop_
_entity_poly.entity_id
_entity_poly.type
_entity_poly.pdbx_seq_one_letter_code
_entity_poly.pdbx_strand_id
1 'polypeptide(L)'
;DRVAEFLFAGERKAEICRTTKETDILVALNLDGKGTCDISTGLGFFDHMLEQIGKHSGMDLTIRVKGDLEVDEHHTIEDTAIALGECIYQALGSKRGIERYGYALPMDDCLCRVCLDFGGRPWLVWDAEFKREKIGEMPTEMFLHFFKSLSDAAKMNLNIKAEGQNEHHKIEGIFKALARALKMALKR
;
A
#
# COMPACT_ATOMS: atom_id res chain seq x y z
N ASP A 1 -31.91 -10.85 6.27
CA ASP A 1 -31.52 -12.12 5.64
C ASP A 1 -30.04 -12.03 5.23
N ARG A 2 -29.16 -12.83 5.87
CA ARG A 2 -27.71 -12.82 5.65
C ARG A 2 -27.30 -13.01 4.18
N VAL A 3 -28.09 -13.75 3.41
CA VAL A 3 -27.84 -13.99 1.99
C VAL A 3 -28.14 -12.72 1.18
N ALA A 4 -29.24 -12.03 1.50
CA ALA A 4 -29.56 -10.77 0.85
C ALA A 4 -28.55 -9.67 1.19
N GLU A 5 -28.10 -9.56 2.45
CA GLU A 5 -27.04 -8.63 2.85
C GLU A 5 -25.72 -8.92 2.11
N PHE A 6 -25.38 -10.19 1.88
CA PHE A 6 -24.20 -10.57 1.12
C PHE A 6 -24.33 -10.28 -0.37
N LEU A 7 -25.48 -10.58 -0.97
CA LEU A 7 -25.76 -10.34 -2.40
C LEU A 7 -25.91 -8.85 -2.73
N PHE A 8 -26.31 -8.01 -1.75
CA PHE A 8 -26.44 -6.56 -1.89
C PHE A 8 -25.33 -5.79 -1.20
N ALA A 9 -24.26 -6.46 -0.74
CA ALA A 9 -23.06 -5.78 -0.25
C ALA A 9 -22.47 -4.98 -1.42
N GLY A 10 -22.65 -3.66 -1.39
CA GLY A 10 -22.12 -2.73 -2.38
C GLY A 10 -20.59 -2.77 -2.45
N GLU A 11 -20.03 -2.11 -3.46
CA GLU A 11 -18.59 -1.92 -3.59
C GLU A 11 -18.02 -1.19 -2.37
N ARG A 12 -16.88 -1.65 -1.90
CA ARG A 12 -16.17 -1.04 -0.76
C ARG A 12 -15.30 0.10 -1.27
N LYS A 13 -15.84 1.30 -1.21
CA LYS A 13 -15.21 2.53 -1.68
C LYS A 13 -14.92 3.48 -0.53
N ALA A 14 -13.85 4.24 -0.65
CA ALA A 14 -13.53 5.34 0.24
C ALA A 14 -12.73 6.42 -0.49
N GLU A 15 -12.80 7.63 0.05
CA GLU A 15 -12.02 8.77 -0.40
C GLU A 15 -11.51 9.53 0.83
N ILE A 16 -10.23 9.87 0.82
CA ILE A 16 -9.56 10.66 1.85
C ILE A 16 -8.91 11.89 1.19
N CYS A 17 -9.21 13.05 1.72
CA CYS A 17 -8.48 14.28 1.45
C CYS A 17 -7.67 14.64 2.70
N ARG A 18 -6.36 14.81 2.55
CA ARG A 18 -5.46 15.14 3.64
C ARG A 18 -4.57 16.31 3.23
N THR A 19 -4.72 17.42 3.91
CA THR A 19 -3.94 18.64 3.66
C THR A 19 -3.16 19.02 4.92
N THR A 20 -1.86 19.22 4.76
CA THR A 20 -0.96 19.76 5.79
C THR A 20 -0.31 21.04 5.26
N LYS A 21 0.70 21.54 5.95
CA LYS A 21 1.52 22.64 5.43
C LYS A 21 2.46 22.18 4.31
N GLU A 22 2.82 20.90 4.31
CA GLU A 22 3.81 20.29 3.42
C GLU A 22 3.18 19.56 2.25
N THR A 23 1.95 19.04 2.40
CA THR A 23 1.33 18.18 1.39
C THR A 23 -0.17 18.45 1.23
N ASP A 24 -0.66 18.25 0.00
CA ASP A 24 -2.09 18.23 -0.34
C ASP A 24 -2.38 16.93 -1.10
N ILE A 25 -3.19 16.06 -0.51
CA ILE A 25 -3.34 14.67 -0.94
C ILE A 25 -4.80 14.29 -1.13
N LEU A 26 -5.10 13.68 -2.27
CA LEU A 26 -6.35 12.97 -2.54
C LEU A 26 -6.03 11.50 -2.76
N VAL A 27 -6.66 10.62 -1.99
CA VAL A 27 -6.69 9.16 -2.23
C VAL A 27 -8.13 8.72 -2.34
N ALA A 28 -8.46 8.06 -3.45
CA ALA A 28 -9.75 7.41 -3.65
C ALA A 28 -9.52 5.96 -4.09
N LEU A 29 -10.26 5.04 -3.54
CA LEU A 29 -10.12 3.63 -3.90
C LEU A 29 -11.43 2.87 -3.90
N ASN A 30 -11.45 1.79 -4.68
CA ASN A 30 -12.48 0.77 -4.66
C ASN A 30 -11.81 -0.58 -4.46
N LEU A 31 -12.02 -1.21 -3.31
CA LEU A 31 -11.44 -2.54 -2.99
C LEU A 31 -11.99 -3.63 -3.92
N ASP A 32 -13.18 -3.44 -4.48
CA ASP A 32 -13.87 -4.37 -5.38
C ASP A 32 -13.74 -3.95 -6.86
N GLY A 33 -12.67 -3.23 -7.19
CA GLY A 33 -12.39 -2.71 -8.53
C GLY A 33 -11.78 -3.73 -9.49
N LYS A 34 -11.15 -3.20 -10.55
CA LYS A 34 -10.54 -3.97 -11.65
C LYS A 34 -9.03 -3.73 -11.80
N GLY A 35 -8.42 -2.97 -10.88
CA GLY A 35 -7.01 -2.62 -10.93
C GLY A 35 -6.69 -1.38 -11.78
N THR A 36 -7.66 -0.49 -11.98
CA THR A 36 -7.46 0.79 -12.67
C THR A 36 -6.72 1.76 -11.76
N CYS A 37 -5.61 2.32 -12.24
CA CYS A 37 -4.78 3.24 -11.48
C CYS A 37 -4.69 4.62 -12.15
N ASP A 38 -4.80 5.68 -11.34
CA ASP A 38 -4.54 7.08 -11.71
C ASP A 38 -3.71 7.71 -10.59
N ILE A 39 -2.39 7.70 -10.75
CA ILE A 39 -1.44 8.02 -9.68
C ILE A 39 -0.47 9.11 -10.14
N SER A 40 -0.37 10.17 -9.36
CA SER A 40 0.56 11.29 -9.57
C SER A 40 1.01 11.87 -8.24
N THR A 41 2.27 11.62 -7.86
CA THR A 41 2.87 12.14 -6.63
C THR A 41 3.99 13.15 -6.88
N GLY A 42 4.43 13.29 -8.13
CA GLY A 42 5.62 14.05 -8.50
C GLY A 42 6.92 13.24 -8.45
N LEU A 43 6.87 12.00 -7.98
CA LEU A 43 8.00 11.06 -7.91
C LEU A 43 7.70 9.85 -8.81
N GLY A 44 8.36 9.77 -9.97
CA GLY A 44 8.05 8.76 -10.99
C GLY A 44 8.20 7.33 -10.50
N PHE A 45 9.26 7.04 -9.76
CA PHE A 45 9.47 5.70 -9.21
C PHE A 45 8.44 5.35 -8.12
N PHE A 46 8.07 6.31 -7.28
CA PHE A 46 7.03 6.12 -6.28
C PHE A 46 5.67 5.86 -6.92
N ASP A 47 5.33 6.61 -7.97
CA ASP A 47 4.11 6.38 -8.75
C ASP A 47 4.07 4.95 -9.30
N HIS A 48 5.20 4.47 -9.84
CA HIS A 48 5.31 3.10 -10.35
C HIS A 48 5.12 2.05 -9.24
N MET A 49 5.64 2.29 -8.05
CA MET A 49 5.44 1.40 -6.90
C MET A 49 3.98 1.39 -6.41
N LEU A 50 3.34 2.54 -6.31
CA LEU A 50 1.92 2.64 -5.94
C LEU A 50 1.01 1.98 -6.99
N GLU A 51 1.35 2.08 -8.27
CA GLU A 51 0.64 1.35 -9.33
C GLU A 51 0.72 -0.17 -9.15
N GLN A 52 1.82 -0.71 -8.63
CA GLN A 52 1.91 -2.13 -8.32
C GLN A 52 0.85 -2.54 -7.27
N ILE A 53 0.60 -1.68 -6.29
CA ILE A 53 -0.44 -1.92 -5.28
C ILE A 53 -1.81 -2.05 -5.96
N GLY A 54 -2.20 -1.09 -6.78
CA GLY A 54 -3.51 -1.12 -7.46
C GLY A 54 -3.64 -2.29 -8.43
N LYS A 55 -2.69 -2.45 -9.35
CA LYS A 55 -2.73 -3.50 -10.39
C LYS A 55 -2.75 -4.90 -9.82
N HIS A 56 -1.86 -5.21 -8.88
CA HIS A 56 -1.71 -6.58 -8.38
C HIS A 56 -2.69 -6.94 -7.25
N SER A 57 -3.27 -5.95 -6.57
CA SER A 57 -4.38 -6.19 -5.63
C SER A 57 -5.74 -6.27 -6.35
N GLY A 58 -5.84 -5.68 -7.52
CA GLY A 58 -7.10 -5.55 -8.27
C GLY A 58 -7.99 -4.41 -7.80
N MET A 59 -7.57 -3.61 -6.81
CA MET A 59 -8.33 -2.42 -6.42
C MET A 59 -8.18 -1.31 -7.45
N ASP A 60 -9.21 -0.50 -7.63
CA ASP A 60 -9.08 0.77 -8.34
C ASP A 60 -8.47 1.80 -7.38
N LEU A 61 -7.47 2.53 -7.84
CA LEU A 61 -6.69 3.41 -6.98
C LEU A 61 -6.37 4.72 -7.66
N THR A 62 -6.85 5.82 -7.09
CA THR A 62 -6.50 7.19 -7.48
C THR A 62 -5.71 7.83 -6.36
N ILE A 63 -4.50 8.32 -6.67
CA ILE A 63 -3.66 9.06 -5.73
C ILE A 63 -3.14 10.32 -6.43
N ARG A 64 -3.44 11.49 -5.87
CA ARG A 64 -2.95 12.77 -6.35
C ARG A 64 -2.33 13.53 -5.21
N VAL A 65 -1.07 13.87 -5.35
CA VAL A 65 -0.27 14.52 -4.31
C VAL A 65 0.44 15.73 -4.87
N LYS A 66 0.31 16.84 -4.15
CA LYS A 66 1.20 17.99 -4.26
C LYS A 66 1.96 18.11 -2.95
N GLY A 67 3.25 17.83 -2.98
CA GLY A 67 4.14 17.90 -1.82
C GLY A 67 5.24 18.93 -1.99
N ASP A 68 5.96 19.15 -0.92
CA ASP A 68 7.09 20.09 -0.82
C ASP A 68 8.40 19.44 -1.33
N LEU A 69 8.37 18.94 -2.57
CA LEU A 69 9.50 18.23 -3.18
C LEU A 69 10.76 19.08 -3.34
N GLU A 70 10.64 20.42 -3.24
CA GLU A 70 11.76 21.33 -3.18
C GLU A 70 12.55 21.22 -1.87
N VAL A 71 11.95 20.64 -0.82
CA VAL A 71 12.61 20.32 0.44
C VAL A 71 13.26 18.95 0.35
N ASP A 72 12.46 17.90 0.27
CA ASP A 72 12.85 16.53 -0.05
C ASP A 72 11.61 15.65 -0.33
N GLU A 73 11.81 14.34 -0.41
CA GLU A 73 10.75 13.37 -0.71
C GLU A 73 10.01 12.87 0.53
N HIS A 74 10.47 13.18 1.74
CA HIS A 74 10.02 12.59 3.00
C HIS A 74 8.51 12.77 3.24
N HIS A 75 8.05 14.01 3.26
CA HIS A 75 6.64 14.32 3.55
C HIS A 75 5.70 13.74 2.50
N THR A 76 6.07 13.81 1.22
CA THR A 76 5.29 13.24 0.12
C THR A 76 5.08 11.74 0.30
N ILE A 77 6.13 11.00 0.61
CA ILE A 77 6.07 9.53 0.74
C ILE A 77 5.31 9.13 2.01
N GLU A 78 5.65 9.73 3.15
CA GLU A 78 5.05 9.39 4.44
C GLU A 78 3.56 9.74 4.48
N ASP A 79 3.20 10.96 4.09
CA ASP A 79 1.82 11.44 4.11
C ASP A 79 0.93 10.68 3.12
N THR A 80 1.47 10.28 1.97
CA THR A 80 0.77 9.41 1.02
C THR A 80 0.48 8.04 1.63
N ALA A 81 1.44 7.45 2.34
CA ALA A 81 1.25 6.19 3.04
C ALA A 81 0.14 6.28 4.11
N ILE A 82 0.12 7.36 4.87
CA ILE A 82 -0.92 7.61 5.88
C ILE A 82 -2.29 7.72 5.22
N ALA A 83 -2.43 8.55 4.19
CA ALA A 83 -3.70 8.75 3.49
C ALA A 83 -4.21 7.45 2.83
N LEU A 84 -3.32 6.69 2.20
CA LEU A 84 -3.65 5.39 1.62
C LEU A 84 -4.12 4.40 2.69
N GLY A 85 -3.42 4.30 3.80
CA GLY A 85 -3.78 3.42 4.92
C GLY A 85 -5.14 3.78 5.54
N GLU A 86 -5.40 5.05 5.77
CA GLU A 86 -6.69 5.55 6.26
C GLU A 86 -7.82 5.23 5.27
N CYS A 87 -7.55 5.40 3.97
CA CYS A 87 -8.53 5.10 2.92
C CYS A 87 -8.88 3.61 2.86
N ILE A 88 -7.89 2.72 2.97
CA ILE A 88 -8.09 1.28 3.06
C ILE A 88 -8.91 0.93 4.31
N TYR A 89 -8.56 1.48 5.46
CA TYR A 89 -9.26 1.25 6.71
C TYR A 89 -10.73 1.67 6.64
N GLN A 90 -11.00 2.84 6.07
CA GLN A 90 -12.36 3.34 5.89
C GLN A 90 -13.16 2.46 4.92
N ALA A 91 -12.58 2.05 3.80
CA ALA A 91 -13.26 1.20 2.82
C ALA A 91 -13.57 -0.21 3.36
N LEU A 92 -12.73 -0.75 4.24
CA LEU A 92 -12.94 -2.03 4.91
C LEU A 92 -14.15 -2.04 5.83
N GLY A 93 -14.46 -0.92 6.46
CA GLY A 93 -15.58 -0.80 7.38
C GLY A 93 -15.54 -1.83 8.50
N SER A 94 -16.58 -2.64 8.62
CA SER A 94 -16.70 -3.65 9.69
C SER A 94 -15.77 -4.85 9.56
N LYS A 95 -15.10 -5.01 8.45
CA LYS A 95 -14.25 -6.18 8.10
C LYS A 95 -14.98 -7.53 8.12
N ARG A 96 -16.30 -7.54 8.04
CA ARG A 96 -17.07 -8.78 8.04
C ARG A 96 -16.96 -9.49 6.69
N GLY A 97 -16.75 -10.80 6.73
CA GLY A 97 -16.72 -11.66 5.56
C GLY A 97 -15.42 -11.62 4.76
N ILE A 98 -14.39 -10.89 5.21
CA ILE A 98 -13.08 -10.90 4.55
C ILE A 98 -12.24 -12.10 4.98
N GLU A 99 -11.30 -12.50 4.12
CA GLU A 99 -10.32 -13.56 4.45
C GLU A 99 -9.31 -13.13 5.54
N ARG A 100 -9.13 -11.83 5.74
CA ARG A 100 -8.32 -11.20 6.79
C ARG A 100 -6.81 -11.34 6.61
N TYR A 101 -6.30 -12.47 6.13
CA TYR A 101 -4.88 -12.80 6.02
C TYR A 101 -4.42 -12.87 4.57
N GLY A 102 -3.13 -12.60 4.34
CA GLY A 102 -2.50 -12.79 3.05
C GLY A 102 -0.99 -12.95 3.15
N TYR A 103 -0.37 -13.53 2.12
CA TYR A 103 1.07 -13.76 2.00
C TYR A 103 1.54 -13.81 0.53
N ALA A 104 2.84 -14.00 0.24
CA ALA A 104 3.51 -13.47 -0.94
C ALA A 104 4.43 -14.36 -1.79
N LEU A 105 5.32 -13.78 -2.63
CA LEU A 105 5.81 -14.31 -3.91
C LEU A 105 7.27 -13.94 -4.24
N PRO A 106 7.94 -14.66 -5.16
CA PRO A 106 9.24 -14.31 -5.71
C PRO A 106 9.14 -13.27 -6.84
N MET A 107 10.24 -12.55 -7.08
CA MET A 107 10.46 -11.72 -8.24
C MET A 107 11.91 -11.86 -8.75
N ASP A 108 12.08 -12.55 -9.88
CA ASP A 108 13.38 -12.88 -10.49
C ASP A 108 14.38 -13.44 -9.46
N ASP A 109 15.47 -12.70 -9.19
CA ASP A 109 16.50 -13.07 -8.22
C ASP A 109 16.09 -12.81 -6.75
N CYS A 110 14.93 -12.19 -6.53
CA CYS A 110 14.48 -11.81 -5.20
C CYS A 110 13.33 -12.70 -4.71
N LEU A 111 13.36 -13.02 -3.43
CA LEU A 111 12.24 -13.62 -2.72
C LEU A 111 11.69 -12.60 -1.74
N CYS A 112 10.45 -12.16 -1.98
CA CYS A 112 9.76 -11.18 -1.15
C CYS A 112 8.57 -11.84 -0.46
N ARG A 113 8.55 -11.75 0.86
CA ARG A 113 7.50 -12.32 1.69
C ARG A 113 6.82 -11.21 2.47
N VAL A 114 5.53 -11.01 2.22
CA VAL A 114 4.69 -10.06 2.97
C VAL A 114 3.54 -10.85 3.57
N CYS A 115 3.55 -11.00 4.87
CA CYS A 115 2.44 -11.57 5.61
C CYS A 115 1.68 -10.43 6.28
N LEU A 116 0.37 -10.41 6.17
CA LEU A 116 -0.45 -9.38 6.78
C LEU A 116 -1.66 -9.95 7.52
N ASP A 117 -2.11 -9.19 8.51
CA ASP A 117 -3.32 -9.47 9.27
C ASP A 117 -4.09 -8.17 9.55
N PHE A 118 -5.34 -8.10 9.11
CA PHE A 118 -6.26 -7.02 9.44
C PHE A 118 -6.88 -7.14 10.83
N GLY A 119 -6.11 -7.59 11.80
CA GLY A 119 -6.54 -7.78 13.19
C GLY A 119 -6.81 -6.49 14.00
N GLY A 120 -6.57 -5.32 13.41
CA GLY A 120 -6.78 -4.02 14.06
C GLY A 120 -5.65 -3.59 14.99
N ARG A 121 -4.58 -4.35 15.09
CA ARG A 121 -3.37 -4.02 15.87
C ARG A 121 -2.20 -3.78 14.92
N PRO A 122 -1.86 -2.50 14.64
CA PRO A 122 -0.76 -2.19 13.73
C PRO A 122 0.58 -2.61 14.33
N TRP A 123 1.38 -3.26 13.51
CA TRP A 123 2.77 -3.59 13.82
C TRP A 123 3.51 -3.86 12.53
N LEU A 124 4.73 -3.37 12.41
CA LEU A 124 5.61 -3.68 11.29
C LEU A 124 6.83 -4.44 11.77
N VAL A 125 7.06 -5.61 11.18
CA VAL A 125 8.35 -6.29 11.19
C VAL A 125 8.98 -6.11 9.82
N TRP A 126 10.15 -5.51 9.77
CA TRP A 126 10.88 -5.20 8.55
C TRP A 126 12.24 -5.91 8.55
N ASP A 127 12.41 -6.85 7.64
CA ASP A 127 13.65 -7.60 7.42
C ASP A 127 14.01 -7.50 5.92
N ALA A 128 14.46 -6.34 5.51
CA ALA A 128 14.92 -6.06 4.16
C ALA A 128 16.02 -5.00 4.20
N GLU A 129 17.19 -5.34 3.66
CA GLU A 129 18.33 -4.43 3.60
C GLU A 129 18.48 -3.82 2.21
N PHE A 130 18.81 -2.53 2.19
CA PHE A 130 19.13 -1.77 1.00
C PHE A 130 20.45 -1.04 1.21
N LYS A 131 21.39 -1.24 0.29
CA LYS A 131 22.72 -0.61 0.33
C LYS A 131 22.78 0.66 -0.50
N ARG A 132 21.96 0.75 -1.56
CA ARG A 132 21.86 1.94 -2.38
C ARG A 132 21.18 3.05 -1.58
N GLU A 133 21.64 4.28 -1.76
CA GLU A 133 21.04 5.45 -1.12
C GLU A 133 19.64 5.74 -1.69
N LYS A 134 19.50 5.64 -3.01
CA LYS A 134 18.24 5.85 -3.73
C LYS A 134 18.00 4.77 -4.78
N ILE A 135 16.73 4.51 -5.05
CA ILE A 135 16.27 3.78 -6.22
C ILE A 135 15.27 4.69 -6.94
N GLY A 136 15.56 5.05 -8.20
CA GLY A 136 14.88 6.19 -8.80
C GLY A 136 15.04 7.44 -7.93
N GLU A 137 13.99 8.18 -7.70
CA GLU A 137 13.97 9.35 -6.83
C GLU A 137 13.70 9.00 -5.36
N MET A 138 13.39 7.74 -5.04
CA MET A 138 13.08 7.34 -3.67
C MET A 138 14.32 7.03 -2.86
N PRO A 139 14.58 7.75 -1.75
CA PRO A 139 15.56 7.32 -0.76
C PRO A 139 15.17 5.95 -0.18
N THR A 140 16.11 5.03 -0.10
CA THR A 140 15.84 3.67 0.39
C THR A 140 15.42 3.63 1.86
N GLU A 141 15.87 4.60 2.66
CA GLU A 141 15.42 4.77 4.04
C GLU A 141 13.90 5.01 4.15
N MET A 142 13.28 5.57 3.11
CA MET A 142 11.84 5.84 3.10
C MET A 142 10.98 4.59 2.86
N PHE A 143 11.55 3.48 2.44
CA PHE A 143 10.79 2.24 2.28
C PHE A 143 10.22 1.74 3.60
N LEU A 144 11.04 1.65 4.63
CA LEU A 144 10.59 1.31 5.98
C LEU A 144 9.51 2.30 6.48
N HIS A 145 9.74 3.59 6.30
CA HIS A 145 8.80 4.64 6.73
C HIS A 145 7.45 4.52 6.01
N PHE A 146 7.47 4.26 4.70
CA PHE A 146 6.25 4.03 3.94
C PHE A 146 5.41 2.88 4.52
N PHE A 147 6.01 1.71 4.70
CA PHE A 147 5.29 0.53 5.21
C PHE A 147 4.90 0.67 6.67
N LYS A 148 5.69 1.38 7.48
CA LYS A 148 5.34 1.69 8.87
C LYS A 148 4.09 2.58 8.94
N SER A 149 4.08 3.66 8.19
CA SER A 149 2.95 4.60 8.15
C SER A 149 1.70 3.94 7.56
N LEU A 150 1.85 3.10 6.54
CA LEU A 150 0.75 2.33 5.95
C LEU A 150 0.16 1.33 6.95
N SER A 151 1.00 0.59 7.66
CA SER A 151 0.58 -0.36 8.70
C SER A 151 -0.21 0.33 9.81
N ASP A 152 0.32 1.44 10.30
CA ASP A 152 -0.31 2.22 11.38
C ASP A 152 -1.67 2.78 10.95
N ALA A 153 -1.75 3.39 9.78
CA ALA A 153 -2.97 4.03 9.29
C ALA A 153 -4.05 3.04 8.87
N ALA A 154 -3.69 1.92 8.25
CA ALA A 154 -4.62 0.84 7.91
C ALA A 154 -4.95 -0.08 9.08
N LYS A 155 -4.27 0.07 10.21
CA LYS A 155 -4.39 -0.78 11.40
C LYS A 155 -4.23 -2.26 11.08
N MET A 156 -3.20 -2.57 10.29
CA MET A 156 -2.84 -3.92 9.92
C MET A 156 -1.46 -4.31 10.43
N ASN A 157 -1.30 -5.56 10.80
CA ASN A 157 0.01 -6.15 11.06
C ASN A 157 0.69 -6.48 9.74
N LEU A 158 1.95 -6.08 9.56
CA LEU A 158 2.79 -6.41 8.41
C LEU A 158 4.07 -7.07 8.86
N ASN A 159 4.38 -8.23 8.30
CA ASN A 159 5.67 -8.88 8.41
C ASN A 159 6.29 -8.97 7.02
N ILE A 160 7.36 -8.21 6.79
CA ILE A 160 8.02 -8.08 5.50
C ILE A 160 9.44 -8.61 5.61
N LYS A 161 9.77 -9.56 4.71
CA LYS A 161 11.13 -10.02 4.51
C LYS A 161 11.44 -10.07 3.02
N ALA A 162 12.61 -9.57 2.62
CA ALA A 162 13.06 -9.64 1.24
C ALA A 162 14.54 -9.99 1.16
N GLU A 163 14.86 -10.95 0.31
CA GLU A 163 16.19 -11.43 0.00
C GLU A 163 16.42 -11.36 -1.51
N GLY A 164 17.63 -11.06 -1.92
CA GLY A 164 18.04 -10.96 -3.32
C GLY A 164 19.13 -9.93 -3.52
N GLN A 165 19.63 -9.82 -4.75
CA GLN A 165 20.78 -8.97 -5.08
C GLN A 165 20.37 -7.64 -5.71
N ASN A 166 19.43 -7.66 -6.67
CA ASN A 166 18.97 -6.47 -7.34
C ASN A 166 17.97 -5.70 -6.46
N GLU A 167 18.36 -4.54 -5.99
CA GLU A 167 17.55 -3.78 -5.02
C GLU A 167 16.30 -3.16 -5.64
N HIS A 168 16.29 -2.88 -6.96
CA HIS A 168 15.08 -2.50 -7.69
C HIS A 168 14.06 -3.66 -7.67
N HIS A 169 14.49 -4.87 -8.03
CA HIS A 169 13.64 -6.07 -7.96
C HIS A 169 13.16 -6.33 -6.53
N LYS A 170 14.04 -6.11 -5.54
CA LYS A 170 13.71 -6.31 -4.14
C LYS A 170 12.56 -5.40 -3.68
N ILE A 171 12.64 -4.10 -3.92
CA ILE A 171 11.56 -3.18 -3.50
C ILE A 171 10.29 -3.36 -4.34
N GLU A 172 10.42 -3.53 -5.64
CA GLU A 172 9.26 -3.81 -6.50
C GLU A 172 8.59 -5.12 -6.12
N GLY A 173 9.37 -6.15 -5.80
CA GLY A 173 8.87 -7.42 -5.29
C GLY A 173 8.10 -7.26 -3.97
N ILE A 174 8.56 -6.41 -3.06
CA ILE A 174 7.84 -6.11 -1.81
C ILE A 174 6.48 -5.44 -2.11
N PHE A 175 6.42 -4.45 -2.99
CA PHE A 175 5.16 -3.79 -3.36
C PHE A 175 4.18 -4.74 -4.05
N LYS A 176 4.66 -5.58 -4.97
CA LYS A 176 3.83 -6.63 -5.61
C LYS A 176 3.34 -7.66 -4.59
N ALA A 177 4.22 -8.08 -3.68
CA ALA A 177 3.88 -9.01 -2.62
C ALA A 177 2.82 -8.45 -1.67
N LEU A 178 2.96 -7.19 -1.25
CA LEU A 178 1.94 -6.48 -0.48
C LEU A 178 0.60 -6.46 -1.23
N ALA A 179 0.62 -6.11 -2.50
CA ALA A 179 -0.59 -6.05 -3.33
C ALA A 179 -1.31 -7.41 -3.42
N ARG A 180 -0.56 -8.48 -3.61
CA ARG A 180 -1.11 -9.85 -3.66
C ARG A 180 -1.63 -10.30 -2.30
N ALA A 181 -0.92 -9.98 -1.22
CA ALA A 181 -1.36 -10.25 0.14
C ALA A 181 -2.66 -9.49 0.47
N LEU A 182 -2.75 -8.21 0.06
CA LEU A 182 -3.98 -7.42 0.16
C LEU A 182 -5.13 -8.08 -0.61
N LYS A 183 -4.90 -8.50 -1.84
CA LYS A 183 -5.92 -9.18 -2.66
C LYS A 183 -6.50 -10.40 -1.96
N MET A 184 -5.66 -11.20 -1.32
CA MET A 184 -6.09 -12.38 -0.56
C MET A 184 -6.87 -11.97 0.68
N ALA A 185 -6.31 -11.08 1.50
CA ALA A 185 -6.90 -10.69 2.78
C ALA A 185 -8.23 -9.94 2.65
N LEU A 186 -8.40 -9.16 1.58
CA LEU A 186 -9.59 -8.36 1.30
C LEU A 186 -10.73 -9.14 0.65
N LYS A 187 -10.46 -10.33 0.16
CA LYS A 187 -11.47 -11.19 -0.50
C LYS A 187 -12.62 -11.49 0.46
N ARG A 188 -13.85 -11.35 -0.05
CA ARG A 188 -15.10 -11.72 0.62
C ARG A 188 -15.63 -13.03 0.08
#